data_6011f73d0ac81bdd22b0d59f58f99767
#
_entry.id   6011f73d0ac81bdd22b0d59f58f99767
#
_cell.length_a   1.000
_cell.length_b   1.000
_cell.length_c   1.000
_cell.angle_alpha   90.00
_cell.angle_beta   90.00
_cell.angle_gamma   90.00
#
_symmetry.space_group_name_H-M   'P 1'
#
loop_
_entity.id
_entity.type
_entity.pdbx_description
1 polymer ?
#
loop_
_entity_poly.entity_id
_entity_poly.type
_entity_poly.pdbx_seq_one_letter_code
_entity_poly.pdbx_strand_id
1 'polypeptide(L)'
;MGDTDPASWQNLTARVQEAGADALELNFSCPHGMPEFGVGSVIGQNPSMIRELTRMVASDADIPVFVKLTPNITDISPAAQAAADGGADGISAINSVQSILGIDIESFDPLPSVCGYSTSGGYSGPAVKPIGLAMVSQIARTVRLPIMGIGGITIWQDAVEYILLGASAIQLCTTVMWNGYGIIRDMKAGMSAYLDRKGYHSPDDIRGAALSHLKTHQALDRSRRMYPVLGTRETCTRCGQCVTACRDGGYQAMKMSIDGPVVKRDVCDGCGLCFLVCSTGSLVATQEKT
;
A
#
# COMPACT_ATOMS: atom_id res chain seq x y z
N MET A 1 -4.43 -7.99 20.99
CA MET A 1 -3.32 -8.89 20.59
C MET A 1 -3.36 -10.09 21.52
N GLY A 2 -3.46 -11.28 20.97
CA GLY A 2 -3.26 -12.49 21.73
C GLY A 2 -1.76 -12.74 21.95
N ASP A 3 -1.44 -13.53 22.94
CA ASP A 3 -0.10 -14.07 23.14
C ASP A 3 0.11 -15.36 22.31
N THR A 4 1.08 -16.16 22.65
CA THR A 4 1.33 -17.46 22.00
C THR A 4 0.53 -18.61 22.62
N ASP A 5 -0.25 -18.34 23.69
CA ASP A 5 -1.06 -19.36 24.38
C ASP A 5 -2.40 -19.58 23.62
N PRO A 6 -2.67 -20.79 23.13
CA PRO A 6 -3.93 -21.13 22.49
C PRO A 6 -5.18 -20.85 23.34
N ALA A 7 -5.13 -21.06 24.63
CA ALA A 7 -6.28 -20.86 25.53
C ALA A 7 -6.65 -19.37 25.63
N SER A 8 -5.68 -18.46 25.55
CA SER A 8 -5.91 -17.02 25.51
C SER A 8 -6.70 -16.61 24.27
N TRP A 9 -6.37 -17.15 23.09
CA TRP A 9 -7.07 -16.88 21.83
C TRP A 9 -8.50 -17.41 21.85
N GLN A 10 -8.72 -18.65 22.33
CA GLN A 10 -10.04 -19.23 22.45
C GLN A 10 -10.94 -18.42 23.39
N ASN A 11 -10.43 -18.05 24.57
CA ASN A 11 -11.17 -17.23 25.52
C ASN A 11 -11.54 -15.86 24.92
N LEU A 12 -10.58 -15.22 24.23
CA LEU A 12 -10.84 -13.93 23.61
C LEU A 12 -11.89 -14.04 22.48
N THR A 13 -11.83 -15.08 21.66
CA THR A 13 -12.82 -15.37 20.61
C THR A 13 -14.22 -15.50 21.19
N ALA A 14 -14.39 -16.34 22.23
CA ALA A 14 -15.67 -16.53 22.90
C ALA A 14 -16.23 -15.21 23.45
N ARG A 15 -15.41 -14.44 24.17
CA ARG A 15 -15.82 -13.15 24.75
C ARG A 15 -16.21 -12.10 23.72
N VAL A 16 -15.54 -12.06 22.58
CA VAL A 16 -15.87 -11.10 21.50
C VAL A 16 -17.19 -11.49 20.83
N GLN A 17 -17.44 -12.78 20.63
CA GLN A 17 -18.72 -13.28 20.12
C GLN A 17 -19.87 -13.01 21.11
N GLU A 18 -19.67 -13.29 22.39
CA GLU A 18 -20.64 -12.97 23.46
C GLU A 18 -20.98 -11.47 23.51
N ALA A 19 -20.03 -10.60 23.19
CA ALA A 19 -20.24 -9.18 23.09
C ALA A 19 -21.04 -8.73 21.84
N GLY A 20 -21.38 -9.67 20.94
CA GLY A 20 -22.20 -9.41 19.75
C GLY A 20 -21.43 -8.84 18.56
N ALA A 21 -20.16 -9.17 18.42
CA ALA A 21 -19.39 -8.78 17.22
C ALA A 21 -19.90 -9.53 15.98
N ASP A 22 -19.92 -8.86 14.83
CA ASP A 22 -20.31 -9.44 13.53
C ASP A 22 -19.15 -10.12 12.80
N ALA A 23 -17.89 -9.82 13.19
CA ALA A 23 -16.68 -10.40 12.62
C ALA A 23 -15.49 -10.21 13.55
N LEU A 24 -14.45 -11.02 13.35
CA LEU A 24 -13.16 -10.93 14.05
C LEU A 24 -12.07 -10.46 13.07
N GLU A 25 -11.18 -9.55 13.51
CA GLU A 25 -9.94 -9.26 12.81
C GLU A 25 -8.73 -9.63 13.71
N LEU A 26 -8.03 -10.71 13.35
CA LEU A 26 -6.86 -11.20 14.06
C LEU A 26 -5.65 -10.32 13.73
N ASN A 27 -5.11 -9.65 14.73
CA ASN A 27 -3.96 -8.77 14.54
C ASN A 27 -2.64 -9.53 14.75
N PHE A 28 -2.09 -10.10 13.69
CA PHE A 28 -0.78 -10.76 13.65
C PHE A 28 0.36 -9.83 13.23
N SER A 29 0.13 -8.52 13.24
CA SER A 29 0.96 -7.60 12.46
C SER A 29 1.42 -6.36 13.23
N CYS A 30 1.07 -6.23 14.51
CA CYS A 30 1.39 -5.03 15.29
C CYS A 30 2.91 -4.89 15.48
N PRO A 31 3.54 -3.79 15.00
CA PRO A 31 4.97 -3.57 15.17
C PRO A 31 5.36 -3.20 16.61
N HIS A 32 4.38 -2.77 17.43
CA HIS A 32 4.56 -2.49 18.85
C HIS A 32 4.32 -3.71 19.76
N GLY A 33 3.94 -4.88 19.18
CA GLY A 33 3.88 -6.11 19.95
C GLY A 33 5.24 -6.38 20.54
N MET A 34 5.27 -6.90 21.75
CA MET A 34 6.52 -7.27 22.44
C MET A 34 7.20 -8.43 21.67
N PRO A 35 8.03 -8.15 20.66
CA PRO A 35 8.63 -9.21 19.82
C PRO A 35 9.51 -10.17 20.65
N GLU A 36 10.05 -9.70 21.76
CA GLU A 36 10.78 -10.50 22.74
C GLU A 36 9.93 -11.61 23.39
N PHE A 37 8.59 -11.47 23.33
CA PHE A 37 7.64 -12.50 23.79
C PHE A 37 7.00 -13.27 22.62
N GLY A 38 7.50 -13.11 21.40
CA GLY A 38 7.03 -13.86 20.23
C GLY A 38 5.64 -13.47 19.72
N VAL A 39 5.18 -12.24 20.03
CA VAL A 39 3.83 -11.73 19.66
C VAL A 39 3.89 -10.60 18.62
N GLY A 40 2.74 -10.17 18.14
CA GLY A 40 2.64 -9.08 17.17
C GLY A 40 3.23 -9.44 15.80
N SER A 41 4.15 -8.62 15.31
CA SER A 41 4.76 -8.79 13.97
C SER A 41 5.56 -10.09 13.82
N VAL A 42 6.03 -10.69 14.90
CA VAL A 42 6.73 -12.00 14.88
C VAL A 42 5.79 -13.10 14.39
N ILE A 43 4.54 -13.12 14.83
CA ILE A 43 3.52 -14.04 14.32
C ILE A 43 3.33 -13.81 12.81
N GLY A 44 3.17 -12.54 12.40
CA GLY A 44 2.93 -12.16 11.00
C GLY A 44 4.07 -12.48 10.02
N GLN A 45 5.28 -12.73 10.54
CA GLN A 45 6.45 -13.14 9.76
C GLN A 45 6.62 -14.66 9.68
N ASN A 46 5.79 -15.43 10.41
CA ASN A 46 5.87 -16.88 10.46
C ASN A 46 4.60 -17.55 9.90
N PRO A 47 4.62 -18.06 8.65
CA PRO A 47 3.45 -18.68 8.03
C PRO A 47 2.88 -19.86 8.83
N SER A 48 3.71 -20.65 9.52
CA SER A 48 3.22 -21.76 10.34
C SER A 48 2.38 -21.25 11.51
N MET A 49 2.84 -20.23 12.22
CA MET A 49 2.10 -19.61 13.31
C MET A 49 0.80 -18.96 12.83
N ILE A 50 0.84 -18.24 11.70
CA ILE A 50 -0.36 -17.67 11.08
C ILE A 50 -1.40 -18.75 10.85
N ARG A 51 -1.03 -19.85 10.19
CA ARG A 51 -1.94 -20.95 9.88
C ARG A 51 -2.52 -21.60 11.12
N GLU A 52 -1.68 -21.90 12.12
CA GLU A 52 -2.10 -22.56 13.35
C GLU A 52 -3.06 -21.71 14.17
N LEU A 53 -2.71 -20.45 14.42
CA LEU A 53 -3.56 -19.54 15.18
C LEU A 53 -4.86 -19.20 14.44
N THR A 54 -4.78 -19.01 13.11
CA THR A 54 -5.99 -18.80 12.30
C THR A 54 -6.92 -19.99 12.39
N ARG A 55 -6.41 -21.22 12.23
CA ARG A 55 -7.21 -22.44 12.29
C ARG A 55 -7.88 -22.60 13.64
N MET A 56 -7.17 -22.35 14.72
CA MET A 56 -7.71 -22.45 16.06
C MET A 56 -8.86 -21.47 16.28
N VAL A 57 -8.67 -20.20 15.91
CA VAL A 57 -9.74 -19.19 16.04
C VAL A 57 -10.90 -19.50 15.09
N ALA A 58 -10.63 -19.84 13.84
CA ALA A 58 -11.68 -20.14 12.86
C ALA A 58 -12.48 -21.40 13.22
N SER A 59 -11.90 -22.40 13.94
CA SER A 59 -12.64 -23.55 14.41
C SER A 59 -13.61 -23.24 15.55
N ASP A 60 -13.35 -22.20 16.33
CA ASP A 60 -14.14 -21.82 17.50
C ASP A 60 -15.06 -20.61 17.23
N ALA A 61 -14.91 -19.96 16.07
CA ALA A 61 -15.70 -18.81 15.71
C ALA A 61 -16.93 -19.18 14.89
N ASP A 62 -18.09 -18.66 15.30
CA ASP A 62 -19.36 -18.71 14.55
C ASP A 62 -19.54 -17.50 13.63
N ILE A 63 -18.62 -16.55 13.65
CA ILE A 63 -18.61 -15.29 12.87
C ILE A 63 -17.36 -15.22 12.00
N PRO A 64 -17.40 -14.47 10.88
CA PRO A 64 -16.28 -14.38 9.95
C PRO A 64 -14.97 -13.95 10.61
N VAL A 65 -13.87 -14.59 10.23
CA VAL A 65 -12.52 -14.36 10.74
C VAL A 65 -11.64 -13.76 9.65
N PHE A 66 -11.18 -12.53 9.85
CA PHE A 66 -10.21 -11.86 9.02
C PHE A 66 -8.83 -11.89 9.63
N VAL A 67 -7.79 -12.03 8.82
CA VAL A 67 -6.40 -11.99 9.29
C VAL A 67 -5.71 -10.72 8.81
N LYS A 68 -5.25 -9.88 9.74
CA LYS A 68 -4.51 -8.66 9.41
C LYS A 68 -3.02 -8.92 9.33
N LEU A 69 -2.46 -8.70 8.13
CA LEU A 69 -1.09 -9.00 7.79
C LEU A 69 -0.16 -7.78 7.92
N THR A 70 1.11 -8.08 8.20
CA THR A 70 2.17 -7.09 8.35
C THR A 70 2.82 -6.74 7.01
N PRO A 71 3.18 -5.46 6.76
CA PRO A 71 4.01 -5.08 5.63
C PRO A 71 5.52 -5.29 5.90
N ASN A 72 5.91 -5.65 7.13
CA ASN A 72 7.30 -5.78 7.54
C ASN A 72 7.86 -7.15 7.14
N ILE A 73 7.70 -7.49 5.87
CA ILE A 73 8.08 -8.75 5.25
C ILE A 73 8.41 -8.50 3.78
N THR A 74 9.32 -9.29 3.21
CA THR A 74 9.73 -9.12 1.81
C THR A 74 8.68 -9.62 0.82
N ASP A 75 8.05 -10.76 1.11
CA ASP A 75 6.98 -11.37 0.31
C ASP A 75 5.81 -11.73 1.22
N ILE A 76 4.66 -11.12 0.98
CA ILE A 76 3.45 -11.33 1.79
C ILE A 76 2.67 -12.59 1.36
N SER A 77 2.99 -13.16 0.19
CA SER A 77 2.25 -14.28 -0.39
C SER A 77 2.21 -15.53 0.51
N PRO A 78 3.33 -15.97 1.14
CA PRO A 78 3.30 -17.10 2.06
C PRO A 78 2.42 -16.86 3.30
N ALA A 79 2.39 -15.62 3.81
CA ALA A 79 1.55 -15.25 4.94
C ALA A 79 0.05 -15.26 4.57
N ALA A 80 -0.28 -14.75 3.38
CA ALA A 80 -1.64 -14.76 2.85
C ALA A 80 -2.14 -16.20 2.61
N GLN A 81 -1.30 -17.06 2.02
CA GLN A 81 -1.64 -18.46 1.82
C GLN A 81 -1.83 -19.19 3.16
N ALA A 82 -0.98 -18.93 4.14
CA ALA A 82 -1.09 -19.52 5.45
C ALA A 82 -2.39 -19.12 6.18
N ALA A 83 -2.82 -17.88 6.06
CA ALA A 83 -4.11 -17.42 6.58
C ALA A 83 -5.29 -18.15 5.90
N ALA A 84 -5.26 -18.30 4.58
CA ALA A 84 -6.27 -19.06 3.82
C ALA A 84 -6.28 -20.54 4.21
N ASP A 85 -5.12 -21.19 4.32
CA ASP A 85 -4.98 -22.59 4.76
C ASP A 85 -5.44 -22.80 6.22
N GLY A 86 -5.38 -21.73 7.01
CA GLY A 86 -5.89 -21.70 8.39
C GLY A 86 -7.41 -21.56 8.48
N GLY A 87 -8.11 -21.28 7.39
CA GLY A 87 -9.56 -21.13 7.37
C GLY A 87 -10.03 -19.68 7.57
N ALA A 88 -9.22 -18.67 7.28
CA ALA A 88 -9.66 -17.29 7.29
C ALA A 88 -10.75 -17.05 6.24
N ASP A 89 -11.76 -16.24 6.57
CA ASP A 89 -12.80 -15.79 5.63
C ASP A 89 -12.35 -14.59 4.80
N GLY A 90 -11.31 -13.89 5.23
CA GLY A 90 -10.74 -12.77 4.50
C GLY A 90 -9.40 -12.31 5.07
N ILE A 91 -8.77 -11.37 4.36
CA ILE A 91 -7.47 -10.81 4.72
C ILE A 91 -7.56 -9.29 4.79
N SER A 92 -6.99 -8.69 5.82
CA SER A 92 -6.75 -7.24 5.89
C SER A 92 -5.28 -6.93 5.67
N ALA A 93 -4.97 -5.99 4.82
CA ALA A 93 -3.59 -5.53 4.56
C ALA A 93 -3.58 -4.05 4.13
N ILE A 94 -2.67 -3.30 4.72
CA ILE A 94 -1.53 -3.63 5.56
C ILE A 94 -1.67 -2.99 6.96
N ASN A 95 -0.95 -3.54 7.95
CA ASN A 95 -0.68 -2.82 9.19
C ASN A 95 0.39 -1.74 8.94
N SER A 96 0.84 -1.04 9.96
CA SER A 96 1.86 0.00 9.86
C SER A 96 3.26 -0.56 9.59
N VAL A 97 4.08 0.25 8.92
CA VAL A 97 5.48 -0.06 8.61
C VAL A 97 6.34 0.28 9.82
N GLN A 98 7.24 -0.61 10.21
CA GLN A 98 8.16 -0.35 11.32
C GLN A 98 9.12 0.80 10.98
N SER A 99 9.27 1.75 11.90
CA SER A 99 10.05 2.96 11.67
C SER A 99 10.49 3.64 12.97
N ILE A 100 11.40 4.59 12.84
CA ILE A 100 11.71 5.62 13.84
C ILE A 100 11.36 6.96 13.20
N LEU A 101 10.61 7.81 13.93
CA LEU A 101 10.13 9.09 13.38
C LEU A 101 11.27 10.07 13.12
N GLY A 102 12.25 10.13 14.03
CA GLY A 102 13.40 11.00 13.95
C GLY A 102 14.24 11.00 15.22
N ILE A 103 15.34 11.73 15.18
CA ILE A 103 16.23 12.00 16.31
C ILE A 103 16.36 13.50 16.43
N ASP A 104 16.22 14.05 17.64
CA ASP A 104 16.59 15.42 17.92
C ASP A 104 18.12 15.50 17.92
N ILE A 105 18.67 16.27 16.98
CA ILE A 105 20.12 16.33 16.75
C ILE A 105 20.88 17.12 17.81
N GLU A 106 20.19 17.90 18.64
CA GLU A 106 20.81 18.69 19.71
C GLU A 106 20.86 17.90 21.03
N SER A 107 19.77 17.20 21.36
CA SER A 107 19.71 16.37 22.58
C SER A 107 20.09 14.92 22.37
N PHE A 108 20.10 14.45 21.10
CA PHE A 108 20.24 13.05 20.67
C PHE A 108 19.08 12.15 21.12
N ASP A 109 17.95 12.73 21.53
CA ASP A 109 16.77 12.00 21.94
C ASP A 109 16.00 11.48 20.72
N PRO A 110 15.54 10.23 20.73
CA PRO A 110 14.65 9.72 19.70
C PRO A 110 13.24 10.33 19.79
N LEU A 111 12.56 10.48 18.66
CA LEU A 111 11.20 11.04 18.56
C LEU A 111 10.18 9.97 18.20
N PRO A 112 9.03 9.86 18.90
CA PRO A 112 8.74 10.48 20.20
C PRO A 112 9.58 9.88 21.32
N SER A 113 9.78 10.65 22.41
CA SER A 113 10.60 10.22 23.54
C SER A 113 9.76 10.11 24.81
N VAL A 114 10.08 9.11 25.63
CA VAL A 114 9.58 8.94 26.98
C VAL A 114 10.80 8.89 27.91
N CYS A 115 11.01 9.96 28.67
CA CYS A 115 12.17 10.09 29.55
C CYS A 115 13.53 9.85 28.87
N GLY A 116 13.71 10.36 27.64
CA GLY A 116 14.95 10.19 26.86
C GLY A 116 15.04 8.86 26.08
N TYR A 117 14.04 7.99 26.15
CA TYR A 117 14.02 6.68 25.50
C TYR A 117 12.89 6.56 24.50
N SER A 118 13.07 5.71 23.49
CA SER A 118 12.03 5.36 22.52
C SER A 118 12.23 3.92 22.03
N THR A 119 11.28 3.47 21.23
CA THR A 119 11.35 2.21 20.49
C THR A 119 10.90 2.45 19.06
N SER A 120 11.20 1.52 18.16
CA SER A 120 10.60 1.57 16.82
C SER A 120 9.09 1.48 16.90
N GLY A 121 8.41 2.31 16.11
CA GLY A 121 6.97 2.43 16.06
C GLY A 121 6.40 2.10 14.70
N GLY A 122 5.07 2.19 14.58
CA GLY A 122 4.36 1.96 13.33
C GLY A 122 4.18 3.25 12.53
N TYR A 123 4.76 3.33 11.35
CA TYR A 123 4.57 4.41 10.41
C TYR A 123 3.34 4.17 9.54
N SER A 124 2.46 5.16 9.43
CA SER A 124 1.20 5.13 8.70
C SER A 124 0.96 6.46 7.96
N GLY A 125 -0.19 6.59 7.30
CA GLY A 125 -0.54 7.79 6.54
C GLY A 125 -0.13 7.69 5.06
N PRO A 126 -0.22 8.79 4.27
CA PRO A 126 -0.13 8.75 2.81
C PRO A 126 1.13 8.09 2.25
N ALA A 127 2.25 8.23 2.94
CA ALA A 127 3.55 7.71 2.48
C ALA A 127 3.61 6.18 2.39
N VAL A 128 2.75 5.44 3.13
CA VAL A 128 2.73 3.97 3.06
C VAL A 128 1.78 3.43 1.97
N LYS A 129 1.00 4.28 1.28
CA LYS A 129 0.06 3.84 0.23
C LYS A 129 0.73 2.98 -0.85
N PRO A 130 1.88 3.35 -1.43
CA PRO A 130 2.53 2.52 -2.46
C PRO A 130 2.88 1.12 -1.96
N ILE A 131 3.27 0.97 -0.69
CA ILE A 131 3.55 -0.32 -0.06
C ILE A 131 2.26 -1.13 0.07
N GLY A 132 1.19 -0.51 0.57
CA GLY A 132 -0.13 -1.15 0.69
C GLY A 132 -0.67 -1.65 -0.65
N LEU A 133 -0.61 -0.83 -1.70
CA LEU A 133 -1.02 -1.20 -3.05
C LEU A 133 -0.23 -2.43 -3.57
N ALA A 134 1.09 -2.44 -3.39
CA ALA A 134 1.94 -3.56 -3.79
C ALA A 134 1.54 -4.85 -3.05
N MET A 135 1.40 -4.79 -1.72
CA MET A 135 1.05 -5.94 -0.88
C MET A 135 -0.34 -6.48 -1.20
N VAL A 136 -1.37 -5.62 -1.34
CA VAL A 136 -2.73 -6.03 -1.71
C VAL A 136 -2.74 -6.70 -3.08
N SER A 137 -1.99 -6.17 -4.05
CA SER A 137 -1.90 -6.80 -5.38
C SER A 137 -1.24 -8.18 -5.35
N GLN A 138 -0.28 -8.42 -4.45
CA GLN A 138 0.34 -9.74 -4.23
C GLN A 138 -0.66 -10.71 -3.60
N ILE A 139 -1.36 -10.30 -2.55
CA ILE A 139 -2.39 -11.11 -1.88
C ILE A 139 -3.49 -11.51 -2.88
N ALA A 140 -4.01 -10.56 -3.65
CA ALA A 140 -5.08 -10.80 -4.64
C ALA A 140 -4.68 -11.81 -5.74
N ARG A 141 -3.39 -11.93 -6.03
CA ARG A 141 -2.88 -12.94 -6.97
C ARG A 141 -2.58 -14.28 -6.33
N THR A 142 -2.47 -14.32 -5.00
CA THR A 142 -2.13 -15.52 -4.25
C THR A 142 -3.36 -16.30 -3.79
N VAL A 143 -4.36 -15.60 -3.24
CA VAL A 143 -5.55 -16.23 -2.65
C VAL A 143 -6.85 -15.68 -3.25
N ARG A 144 -7.95 -16.42 -3.06
CA ARG A 144 -9.30 -16.04 -3.54
C ARG A 144 -10.18 -15.43 -2.44
N LEU A 145 -9.62 -15.13 -1.29
CA LEU A 145 -10.35 -14.55 -0.17
C LEU A 145 -10.65 -13.06 -0.42
N PRO A 146 -11.75 -12.54 0.15
CA PRO A 146 -11.99 -11.10 0.24
C PRO A 146 -10.82 -10.38 0.90
N ILE A 147 -10.44 -9.21 0.38
CA ILE A 147 -9.35 -8.40 0.90
C ILE A 147 -9.88 -7.05 1.37
N MET A 148 -9.61 -6.71 2.62
CA MET A 148 -9.81 -5.37 3.15
C MET A 148 -8.52 -4.57 2.97
N GLY A 149 -8.51 -3.63 2.00
CA GLY A 149 -7.36 -2.78 1.71
C GLY A 149 -7.25 -1.64 2.73
N ILE A 150 -6.08 -1.52 3.36
CA ILE A 150 -5.76 -0.44 4.29
C ILE A 150 -4.30 0.00 4.13
N GLY A 151 -4.05 1.28 4.31
CA GLY A 151 -2.70 1.88 4.31
C GLY A 151 -2.62 3.11 3.42
N GLY A 152 -2.52 4.28 4.03
CA GLY A 152 -2.27 5.53 3.33
C GLY A 152 -3.41 6.08 2.46
N ILE A 153 -4.62 5.56 2.62
CA ILE A 153 -5.82 6.03 1.91
C ILE A 153 -6.27 7.34 2.53
N THR A 154 -6.30 8.42 1.73
CA THR A 154 -6.65 9.77 2.18
C THR A 154 -7.77 10.41 1.39
N ILE A 155 -7.94 10.02 0.14
CA ILE A 155 -8.97 10.51 -0.79
C ILE A 155 -9.65 9.34 -1.50
N TRP A 156 -10.80 9.56 -2.11
CA TRP A 156 -11.57 8.50 -2.78
C TRP A 156 -10.79 7.83 -3.94
N GLN A 157 -9.88 8.55 -4.60
CA GLN A 157 -9.03 7.97 -5.65
C GLN A 157 -8.13 6.86 -5.10
N ASP A 158 -7.56 7.07 -3.90
CA ASP A 158 -6.75 6.05 -3.24
C ASP A 158 -7.56 4.77 -2.99
N ALA A 159 -8.81 4.92 -2.56
CA ALA A 159 -9.72 3.79 -2.35
C ALA A 159 -9.99 3.02 -3.65
N VAL A 160 -10.21 3.73 -4.76
CA VAL A 160 -10.39 3.12 -6.08
C VAL A 160 -9.14 2.37 -6.52
N GLU A 161 -7.94 2.89 -6.28
CA GLU A 161 -6.67 2.20 -6.59
C GLU A 161 -6.58 0.85 -5.88
N TYR A 162 -6.96 0.77 -4.60
CA TYR A 162 -6.99 -0.48 -3.86
C TYR A 162 -7.99 -1.50 -4.44
N ILE A 163 -9.19 -1.05 -4.83
CA ILE A 163 -10.20 -1.92 -5.46
C ILE A 163 -9.71 -2.43 -6.82
N LEU A 164 -9.11 -1.57 -7.64
CA LEU A 164 -8.50 -1.96 -8.92
C LEU A 164 -7.40 -3.02 -8.76
N LEU A 165 -6.77 -3.09 -7.58
CA LEU A 165 -5.76 -4.10 -7.22
C LEU A 165 -6.31 -5.28 -6.44
N GLY A 166 -7.64 -5.42 -6.35
CA GLY A 166 -8.30 -6.62 -5.84
C GLY A 166 -8.90 -6.50 -4.44
N ALA A 167 -8.83 -5.33 -3.78
CA ALA A 167 -9.53 -5.14 -2.53
C ALA A 167 -11.06 -5.21 -2.73
N SER A 168 -11.74 -5.90 -1.80
CA SER A 168 -13.20 -6.02 -1.75
C SER A 168 -13.82 -4.93 -0.89
N ALA A 169 -13.08 -4.44 0.09
CA ALA A 169 -13.48 -3.37 1.00
C ALA A 169 -12.26 -2.52 1.39
N ILE A 170 -12.52 -1.35 1.95
CA ILE A 170 -11.51 -0.37 2.35
C ILE A 170 -11.62 -0.09 3.84
N GLN A 171 -10.47 -0.07 4.52
CA GLN A 171 -10.37 0.37 5.91
C GLN A 171 -9.62 1.71 5.98
N LEU A 172 -10.04 2.59 6.87
CA LEU A 172 -9.45 3.91 7.11
C LEU A 172 -9.04 4.05 8.57
N CYS A 173 -7.86 4.61 8.82
CA CYS A 173 -7.40 4.93 10.17
C CYS A 173 -6.87 6.36 10.24
N THR A 174 -5.65 6.63 9.82
CA THR A 174 -4.95 7.92 9.95
C THR A 174 -5.75 9.07 9.35
N THR A 175 -6.39 8.86 8.20
CA THR A 175 -7.20 9.91 7.55
C THR A 175 -8.44 10.30 8.38
N VAL A 176 -9.03 9.34 9.11
CA VAL A 176 -10.13 9.61 10.05
C VAL A 176 -9.62 10.39 11.24
N MET A 177 -8.43 10.08 11.76
CA MET A 177 -7.81 10.83 12.85
C MET A 177 -7.54 12.29 12.47
N TRP A 178 -7.18 12.56 11.23
CA TRP A 178 -6.89 13.92 10.75
C TRP A 178 -8.13 14.71 10.35
N ASN A 179 -9.11 14.06 9.73
CA ASN A 179 -10.24 14.72 9.07
C ASN A 179 -11.61 14.42 9.71
N GLY A 180 -11.62 13.58 10.76
CA GLY A 180 -12.87 13.11 11.39
C GLY A 180 -13.66 12.14 10.52
N TYR A 181 -14.78 11.65 11.03
CA TYR A 181 -15.63 10.65 10.34
C TYR A 181 -16.30 11.16 9.07
N GLY A 182 -16.39 12.49 8.88
CA GLY A 182 -16.94 13.10 7.66
C GLY A 182 -16.26 12.65 6.39
N ILE A 183 -14.98 12.28 6.45
CA ILE A 183 -14.20 11.78 5.31
C ILE A 183 -14.82 10.52 4.67
N ILE A 184 -15.53 9.69 5.44
CA ILE A 184 -16.19 8.48 4.94
C ILE A 184 -17.29 8.84 3.94
N ARG A 185 -18.07 9.87 4.24
CA ARG A 185 -19.10 10.40 3.34
C ARG A 185 -18.48 10.91 2.05
N ASP A 186 -17.39 11.67 2.17
CA ASP A 186 -16.73 12.28 1.01
C ASP A 186 -16.07 11.22 0.10
N MET A 187 -15.50 10.18 0.70
CA MET A 187 -14.99 9.01 -0.03
C MET A 187 -16.10 8.27 -0.77
N LYS A 188 -17.22 7.97 -0.10
CA LYS A 188 -18.36 7.32 -0.73
C LYS A 188 -18.92 8.13 -1.89
N ALA A 189 -19.09 9.43 -1.71
CA ALA A 189 -19.60 10.33 -2.76
C ALA A 189 -18.65 10.36 -3.98
N GLY A 190 -17.34 10.48 -3.73
CA GLY A 190 -16.33 10.50 -4.80
C GLY A 190 -16.25 9.18 -5.58
N MET A 191 -16.31 8.05 -4.88
CA MET A 191 -16.33 6.72 -5.50
C MET A 191 -17.59 6.51 -6.34
N SER A 192 -18.79 6.88 -5.81
CA SER A 192 -20.04 6.77 -6.55
C SER A 192 -19.98 7.60 -7.83
N ALA A 193 -19.62 8.88 -7.73
CA ALA A 193 -19.48 9.75 -8.90
C ALA A 193 -18.47 9.24 -9.93
N TYR A 194 -17.39 8.58 -9.49
CA TYR A 194 -16.42 7.94 -10.39
C TYR A 194 -17.05 6.76 -11.14
N LEU A 195 -17.76 5.86 -10.45
CA LEU A 195 -18.41 4.70 -11.03
C LEU A 195 -19.46 5.13 -12.05
N ASP A 196 -20.33 6.08 -11.67
CA ASP A 196 -21.37 6.64 -12.55
C ASP A 196 -20.77 7.22 -13.84
N ARG A 197 -19.72 8.04 -13.72
CA ARG A 197 -19.03 8.62 -14.88
C ARG A 197 -18.41 7.59 -15.80
N LYS A 198 -17.99 6.43 -15.26
CA LYS A 198 -17.41 5.33 -16.00
C LYS A 198 -18.42 4.30 -16.50
N GLY A 199 -19.68 4.41 -16.08
CA GLY A 199 -20.75 3.48 -16.45
C GLY A 199 -20.70 2.15 -15.70
N TYR A 200 -20.11 2.13 -14.50
CA TYR A 200 -20.08 0.97 -13.61
C TYR A 200 -21.19 1.06 -12.57
N HIS A 201 -21.72 -0.07 -12.13
CA HIS A 201 -22.82 -0.13 -11.16
C HIS A 201 -22.35 -0.37 -9.72
N SER A 202 -21.17 -1.01 -9.59
CA SER A 202 -20.61 -1.32 -8.27
C SER A 202 -19.07 -1.33 -8.29
N PRO A 203 -18.42 -1.24 -7.13
CA PRO A 203 -16.97 -1.45 -7.01
C PRO A 203 -16.52 -2.83 -7.51
N ASP A 204 -17.40 -3.83 -7.48
CA ASP A 204 -17.10 -5.19 -7.96
C ASP A 204 -16.85 -5.24 -9.47
N ASP A 205 -17.46 -4.33 -10.24
CA ASP A 205 -17.26 -4.25 -11.69
C ASP A 205 -15.81 -3.89 -12.07
N ILE A 206 -15.10 -3.22 -11.17
CA ILE A 206 -13.72 -2.79 -11.39
C ILE A 206 -12.70 -3.53 -10.51
N ARG A 207 -13.16 -4.41 -9.60
CA ARG A 207 -12.28 -5.10 -8.67
C ARG A 207 -11.26 -5.97 -9.41
N GLY A 208 -9.97 -5.69 -9.15
CA GLY A 208 -8.85 -6.42 -9.73
C GLY A 208 -8.56 -6.09 -11.20
N ALA A 209 -9.26 -5.12 -11.80
CA ALA A 209 -9.11 -4.79 -13.24
C ALA A 209 -7.66 -4.39 -13.60
N ALA A 210 -6.88 -3.82 -12.66
CA ALA A 210 -5.49 -3.45 -12.89
C ALA A 210 -4.50 -4.62 -12.73
N LEU A 211 -4.90 -5.75 -12.14
CA LEU A 211 -3.97 -6.86 -11.85
C LEU A 211 -3.34 -7.46 -13.11
N SER A 212 -4.07 -7.53 -14.21
CA SER A 212 -3.58 -8.05 -15.49
C SER A 212 -2.49 -7.16 -16.11
N HIS A 213 -2.43 -5.89 -15.71
CA HIS A 213 -1.44 -4.91 -16.19
C HIS A 213 -0.13 -4.98 -15.39
N LEU A 214 -0.11 -5.64 -14.24
CA LEU A 214 1.10 -5.85 -13.45
C LEU A 214 1.83 -7.09 -13.95
N LYS A 215 3.01 -6.91 -14.50
CA LYS A 215 3.87 -7.97 -15.04
C LYS A 215 5.13 -8.13 -14.22
N THR A 216 5.76 -9.28 -14.31
CA THR A 216 7.13 -9.46 -13.80
C THR A 216 8.09 -8.61 -14.62
N HIS A 217 9.21 -8.23 -14.03
CA HIS A 217 10.23 -7.42 -14.70
C HIS A 217 10.71 -8.01 -16.05
N GLN A 218 10.80 -9.35 -16.12
CA GLN A 218 11.18 -10.08 -17.33
C GLN A 218 10.11 -10.07 -18.42
N ALA A 219 8.83 -9.97 -18.03
CA ALA A 219 7.70 -9.98 -18.97
C ALA A 219 7.33 -8.57 -19.48
N LEU A 220 8.05 -7.52 -19.06
CA LEU A 220 7.84 -6.17 -19.58
C LEU A 220 8.43 -6.06 -21.00
N ASP A 221 7.57 -5.69 -21.95
CA ASP A 221 7.99 -5.32 -23.30
C ASP A 221 8.69 -3.95 -23.27
N ARG A 222 10.04 -3.97 -23.33
CA ARG A 222 10.86 -2.76 -23.31
C ARG A 222 11.16 -2.21 -24.70
N SER A 223 10.63 -2.82 -25.75
CA SER A 223 10.70 -2.26 -27.13
C SER A 223 9.85 -0.99 -27.27
N ARG A 224 8.90 -0.79 -26.35
CA ARG A 224 8.07 0.43 -26.29
C ARG A 224 8.52 1.28 -25.10
N ARG A 225 9.27 2.32 -25.38
CA ARG A 225 9.70 3.28 -24.37
C ARG A 225 8.79 4.49 -24.34
N MET A 226 8.57 5.06 -23.16
CA MET A 226 7.96 6.36 -23.01
C MET A 226 9.03 7.43 -23.08
N TYR A 227 8.88 8.38 -24.00
CA TYR A 227 9.79 9.50 -24.14
C TYR A 227 9.14 10.78 -23.63
N PRO A 228 9.92 11.66 -22.96
CA PRO A 228 9.45 12.99 -22.64
C PRO A 228 9.39 13.86 -23.89
N VAL A 229 8.24 14.51 -24.09
CA VAL A 229 8.09 15.57 -25.07
C VAL A 229 7.57 16.83 -24.39
N LEU A 230 7.89 17.98 -24.92
CA LEU A 230 7.34 19.24 -24.45
C LEU A 230 5.87 19.32 -24.89
N GLY A 231 4.93 19.18 -23.95
CA GLY A 231 3.50 19.23 -24.22
C GLY A 231 3.00 20.65 -24.42
N THR A 232 3.45 21.57 -23.55
CA THR A 232 3.04 22.98 -23.59
C THR A 232 4.28 23.86 -23.45
N ARG A 233 4.60 24.60 -24.50
CA ARG A 233 5.79 25.46 -24.52
C ARG A 233 5.65 26.64 -23.57
N GLU A 234 4.45 27.20 -23.49
CA GLU A 234 4.12 28.39 -22.71
C GLU A 234 4.29 28.18 -21.21
N THR A 235 4.10 26.94 -20.73
CA THR A 235 4.26 26.57 -19.31
C THR A 235 5.72 26.24 -18.95
N CYS A 236 6.58 26.01 -19.93
CA CYS A 236 7.98 25.66 -19.70
C CYS A 236 8.81 26.92 -19.35
N THR A 237 9.25 27.01 -18.10
CA THR A 237 10.09 28.08 -17.60
C THR A 237 11.55 27.97 -18.03
N ARG A 238 11.94 26.89 -18.71
CA ARG A 238 13.31 26.59 -19.14
C ARG A 238 14.32 26.51 -17.98
N CYS A 239 13.87 26.14 -16.79
CA CYS A 239 14.70 26.09 -15.57
C CYS A 239 15.85 25.05 -15.63
N GLY A 240 15.83 24.13 -16.59
CA GLY A 240 16.88 23.13 -16.78
C GLY A 240 16.84 21.92 -15.83
N GLN A 241 15.93 21.87 -14.87
CA GLN A 241 15.86 20.77 -13.88
C GLN A 241 15.75 19.39 -14.53
N CYS A 242 14.95 19.25 -15.59
CA CYS A 242 14.81 18.01 -16.36
C CYS A 242 16.12 17.57 -17.04
N VAL A 243 16.93 18.53 -17.51
CA VAL A 243 18.25 18.27 -18.11
C VAL A 243 19.23 17.85 -17.03
N THR A 244 19.27 18.56 -15.91
CA THR A 244 20.12 18.23 -14.75
C THR A 244 19.80 16.84 -14.22
N ALA A 245 18.52 16.54 -13.98
CA ALA A 245 18.09 15.23 -13.49
C ALA A 245 18.47 14.09 -14.45
N CYS A 246 18.32 14.29 -15.75
CA CYS A 246 18.72 13.30 -16.76
C CYS A 246 20.25 13.12 -16.83
N ARG A 247 21.00 14.21 -16.71
CA ARG A 247 22.47 14.17 -16.69
C ARG A 247 22.99 13.42 -15.46
N ASP A 248 22.49 13.80 -14.27
CA ASP A 248 22.95 13.28 -12.99
C ASP A 248 22.38 11.86 -12.72
N GLY A 249 21.25 11.52 -13.36
CA GLY A 249 20.71 10.16 -13.41
C GLY A 249 21.47 9.21 -14.36
N GLY A 250 22.52 9.72 -15.05
CA GLY A 250 23.46 8.90 -15.82
C GLY A 250 23.12 8.69 -17.30
N TYR A 251 21.89 9.03 -17.75
CA TYR A 251 21.48 8.79 -19.15
C TYR A 251 21.92 9.86 -20.13
N GLN A 252 22.05 11.11 -19.69
CA GLN A 252 22.48 12.26 -20.50
C GLN A 252 21.70 12.43 -21.83
N ALA A 253 20.47 11.95 -21.83
CA ALA A 253 19.61 11.93 -23.03
C ALA A 253 18.91 13.27 -23.30
N MET A 254 18.89 14.19 -22.32
CA MET A 254 18.13 15.44 -22.42
C MET A 254 19.06 16.65 -22.56
N LYS A 255 18.68 17.57 -23.45
CA LYS A 255 19.38 18.83 -23.65
C LYS A 255 18.37 19.98 -23.67
N MET A 256 18.81 21.18 -23.27
CA MET A 256 18.03 22.40 -23.42
C MET A 256 18.31 23.01 -24.81
N SER A 257 17.24 23.29 -25.56
CA SER A 257 17.27 24.03 -26.80
C SER A 257 16.65 25.44 -26.62
N ILE A 258 16.63 26.23 -27.69
CA ILE A 258 15.95 27.53 -27.68
C ILE A 258 14.43 27.39 -27.49
N ASP A 259 13.87 26.26 -27.90
CA ASP A 259 12.44 26.00 -27.82
C ASP A 259 12.02 25.20 -26.54
N GLY A 260 12.99 24.82 -25.72
CA GLY A 260 12.78 24.04 -24.52
C GLY A 260 13.60 22.74 -24.49
N PRO A 261 13.30 21.81 -23.56
CA PRO A 261 14.02 20.53 -23.43
C PRO A 261 13.74 19.60 -24.62
N VAL A 262 14.81 19.00 -25.14
CA VAL A 262 14.77 18.02 -26.23
C VAL A 262 15.42 16.73 -25.79
N VAL A 263 14.81 15.59 -26.11
CA VAL A 263 15.32 14.27 -25.78
C VAL A 263 16.00 13.60 -26.97
N LYS A 264 17.16 12.98 -26.72
CA LYS A 264 17.78 12.00 -27.63
C LYS A 264 17.17 10.64 -27.35
N ARG A 265 16.32 10.14 -28.24
CA ARG A 265 15.53 8.92 -28.04
C ARG A 265 16.38 7.66 -27.99
N ASP A 266 17.45 7.60 -28.74
CA ASP A 266 18.41 6.50 -28.80
C ASP A 266 19.15 6.27 -27.47
N VAL A 267 19.29 7.32 -26.67
CA VAL A 267 19.98 7.30 -25.37
C VAL A 267 18.99 7.23 -24.19
N CYS A 268 17.74 7.65 -24.40
CA CYS A 268 16.72 7.72 -23.34
C CYS A 268 16.23 6.32 -22.96
N ASP A 269 16.33 5.97 -21.67
CA ASP A 269 15.82 4.70 -21.15
C ASP A 269 14.33 4.73 -20.76
N GLY A 270 13.70 5.92 -20.77
CA GLY A 270 12.29 6.07 -20.39
C GLY A 270 12.07 6.04 -18.85
N CYS A 271 13.09 6.34 -18.05
CA CYS A 271 13.04 6.25 -16.58
C CYS A 271 12.03 7.19 -15.90
N GLY A 272 11.55 8.23 -16.62
CA GLY A 272 10.51 9.13 -16.12
C GLY A 272 10.97 10.23 -15.16
N LEU A 273 12.23 10.26 -14.71
CA LEU A 273 12.73 11.22 -13.72
C LEU A 273 12.48 12.69 -14.14
N CYS A 274 12.61 12.98 -15.43
CA CYS A 274 12.38 14.33 -15.95
C CYS A 274 10.94 14.82 -15.76
N PHE A 275 9.95 13.94 -15.70
CA PHE A 275 8.56 14.30 -15.38
C PHE A 275 8.41 14.67 -13.91
N LEU A 276 9.04 13.91 -13.01
CA LEU A 276 8.95 14.11 -11.56
C LEU A 276 9.55 15.46 -11.13
N VAL A 277 10.63 15.90 -11.77
CA VAL A 277 11.30 17.16 -11.42
C VAL A 277 10.72 18.37 -12.15
N CYS A 278 9.79 18.18 -13.06
CA CYS A 278 9.16 19.28 -13.79
C CYS A 278 8.07 19.94 -12.95
N SER A 279 8.40 21.02 -12.25
CA SER A 279 7.48 21.73 -11.36
C SER A 279 6.25 22.33 -12.07
N THR A 280 6.34 22.56 -13.38
CA THR A 280 5.24 23.11 -14.18
C THR A 280 4.44 22.05 -14.95
N GLY A 281 4.84 20.76 -14.87
CA GLY A 281 4.19 19.69 -15.62
C GLY A 281 4.25 19.85 -17.15
N SER A 282 5.16 20.67 -17.67
CA SER A 282 5.27 20.96 -19.12
C SER A 282 5.71 19.77 -19.97
N LEU A 283 6.31 18.73 -19.34
CA LEU A 283 6.70 17.51 -20.04
C LEU A 283 5.56 16.50 -19.97
N VAL A 284 5.23 15.92 -21.11
CA VAL A 284 4.26 14.84 -21.25
C VAL A 284 4.93 13.59 -21.83
N ALA A 285 4.39 12.43 -21.50
CA ALA A 285 4.87 11.16 -22.04
C ALA A 285 4.27 10.92 -23.42
N THR A 286 5.10 10.53 -24.40
CA THR A 286 4.63 9.97 -25.65
C THR A 286 5.08 8.53 -25.78
N GLN A 287 4.18 7.67 -26.29
CA GLN A 287 4.53 6.31 -26.68
C GLN A 287 4.71 6.27 -28.19
N GLU A 288 5.92 6.00 -28.64
CA GLU A 288 6.17 5.67 -30.03
C GLU A 288 6.82 4.28 -30.10
N LYS A 289 6.46 3.50 -31.14
CA LYS A 289 7.23 2.30 -31.48
C LYS A 289 8.62 2.76 -31.94
N THR A 290 9.65 2.22 -31.29
CA THR A 290 11.02 2.27 -31.81
C THR A 290 11.10 1.53 -33.13
#